data_28ed510ec5f7d470489d8a4c3508dbc6
#
_entry.id   28ed510ec5f7d470489d8a4c3508dbc6
#
_cell.length_a   1.000
_cell.length_b   1.000
_cell.length_c   1.000
_cell.angle_alpha   90.00
_cell.angle_beta   90.00
_cell.angle_gamma   90.00
#
_symmetry.space_group_name_H-M   'P 1'
#
loop_
_entity.id
_entity.type
_entity.pdbx_description
1 polymer ?
#
loop_
_entity_poly.entity_id
_entity_poly.type
_entity_poly.pdbx_seq_one_letter_code
_entity_poly.pdbx_strand_id
1 'polypeptide(L)'
;MRGERTDLNGPFLSRALLALGLEPVRIHIVGDDPAELERTLSEAVADADLVAVSGGLGPTHDDRTVELVAKVAGRPLELRPELEREIESFSRGVAERMKRPYADFEAGVRKQATLPAGAESLGLAGTAPGLVIEVGATPVVVLPGPPSELQRLWPNALATAAVRRVLDRGQRPLRRTLRFFGAGESTVAQAFAEAGGDGDGVEVTICARDFEIVVELLAEPEAGERAEALTEGLRARLAKHLYSDDGRTVHEIVLGLCRKQSLTLVTAESCTGGLLAAGLTAVPGYSDVTLGGIVAYGNELKRSELGVSPELIERYGVVSAEVAEAMAKGARERLGADVAISITGVAGPGGGTEEKPVGLVLYHAETPAGGRGASFSFPGNRDSIRRSSVIASLHLARRLLTQNRHRDV
;
A
#
# COMPACT_ATOMS: atom_id res chain seq x y z
N MET A 1 -9.45 -21.74 0.74
CA MET A 1 -8.88 -20.62 1.53
C MET A 1 -7.83 -21.13 2.52
N ARG A 2 -6.64 -21.42 2.03
CA ARG A 2 -5.58 -22.04 2.83
C ARG A 2 -4.56 -21.05 3.39
N GLY A 3 -4.81 -19.74 3.25
CA GLY A 3 -3.90 -18.68 3.74
C GLY A 3 -2.61 -18.50 2.92
N GLU A 4 -2.50 -19.14 1.77
CA GLU A 4 -1.30 -19.10 0.92
C GLU A 4 -1.16 -17.81 0.12
N ARG A 5 -2.25 -17.07 -0.03
CA ARG A 5 -2.27 -15.79 -0.77
C ARG A 5 -2.94 -14.71 0.07
N THR A 6 -2.37 -13.52 0.04
CA THR A 6 -2.96 -12.33 0.65
C THR A 6 -4.00 -11.74 -0.30
N ASP A 7 -5.18 -11.41 0.22
CA ASP A 7 -6.17 -10.64 -0.55
C ASP A 7 -5.66 -9.21 -0.78
N LEU A 8 -5.55 -8.83 -2.05
CA LEU A 8 -5.16 -7.49 -2.49
C LEU A 8 -6.35 -6.71 -3.07
N ASN A 9 -7.39 -7.42 -3.51
CA ASN A 9 -8.54 -6.84 -4.22
C ASN A 9 -9.55 -6.23 -3.26
N GLY A 10 -9.91 -6.93 -2.18
CA GLY A 10 -10.83 -6.40 -1.17
C GLY A 10 -10.38 -5.08 -0.57
N PRO A 11 -9.13 -4.97 -0.05
CA PRO A 11 -8.60 -3.71 0.45
C PRO A 11 -8.49 -2.59 -0.60
N PHE A 12 -8.22 -2.93 -1.86
CA PHE A 12 -8.22 -1.94 -2.95
C PHE A 12 -9.64 -1.41 -3.20
N LEU A 13 -10.62 -2.30 -3.39
CA LEU A 13 -12.01 -1.93 -3.65
C LEU A 13 -12.60 -1.14 -2.48
N SER A 14 -12.33 -1.55 -1.25
CA SER A 14 -12.80 -0.82 -0.05
C SER A 14 -12.29 0.62 -0.04
N ARG A 15 -10.99 0.82 -0.25
CA ARG A 15 -10.42 2.18 -0.31
C ARG A 15 -10.98 3.00 -1.48
N ALA A 16 -11.16 2.36 -2.64
CA ALA A 16 -11.70 3.01 -3.82
C ALA A 16 -13.17 3.44 -3.64
N LEU A 17 -13.99 2.59 -3.00
CA LEU A 17 -15.39 2.88 -2.68
C LEU A 17 -15.51 4.00 -1.65
N LEU A 18 -14.75 3.94 -0.56
CA LEU A 18 -14.69 5.00 0.45
C LEU A 18 -14.32 6.37 -0.16
N ALA A 19 -13.34 6.39 -1.07
CA ALA A 19 -12.94 7.63 -1.75
C ALA A 19 -14.06 8.21 -2.65
N LEU A 20 -15.03 7.38 -3.02
CA LEU A 20 -16.20 7.76 -3.82
C LEU A 20 -17.44 8.07 -2.97
N GLY A 21 -17.34 7.96 -1.64
CA GLY A 21 -18.45 8.20 -0.72
C GLY A 21 -19.38 7.00 -0.54
N LEU A 22 -18.90 5.81 -0.83
CA LEU A 22 -19.62 4.57 -0.56
C LEU A 22 -18.91 3.81 0.57
N GLU A 23 -19.66 3.44 1.60
CA GLU A 23 -19.12 2.68 2.72
C GLU A 23 -19.09 1.18 2.42
N PRO A 24 -17.93 0.52 2.49
CA PRO A 24 -17.81 -0.93 2.35
C PRO A 24 -18.30 -1.63 3.63
N VAL A 25 -19.50 -2.14 3.62
CA VAL A 25 -20.10 -2.78 4.82
C VAL A 25 -19.54 -4.17 5.10
N ARG A 26 -19.13 -4.93 4.08
CA ARG A 26 -18.61 -6.30 4.23
C ARG A 26 -17.63 -6.68 3.14
N ILE A 27 -16.66 -7.52 3.50
CA ILE A 27 -15.81 -8.26 2.58
C ILE A 27 -15.99 -9.75 2.86
N HIS A 28 -16.43 -10.51 1.85
CA HIS A 28 -16.52 -11.96 1.91
C HIS A 28 -15.41 -12.59 1.07
N ILE A 29 -14.68 -13.52 1.65
CA ILE A 29 -13.71 -14.37 0.94
C ILE A 29 -14.30 -15.78 0.93
N VAL A 30 -14.73 -16.22 -0.24
CA VAL A 30 -15.48 -17.48 -0.43
C VAL A 30 -14.63 -18.47 -1.21
N GLY A 31 -14.79 -19.76 -0.94
CA GLY A 31 -14.21 -20.84 -1.75
C GLY A 31 -14.98 -21.02 -3.06
N ASP A 32 -14.56 -22.03 -3.84
CA ASP A 32 -15.14 -22.33 -5.16
C ASP A 32 -16.41 -23.22 -5.09
N ASP A 33 -17.00 -23.41 -3.90
CA ASP A 33 -18.25 -24.14 -3.74
C ASP A 33 -19.41 -23.32 -4.31
N PRO A 34 -20.12 -23.87 -5.33
CA PRO A 34 -21.15 -23.10 -6.03
C PRO A 34 -22.34 -22.70 -5.15
N ALA A 35 -22.69 -23.54 -4.18
CA ALA A 35 -23.83 -23.26 -3.30
C ALA A 35 -23.50 -22.16 -2.30
N GLU A 36 -22.27 -22.16 -1.79
CA GLU A 36 -21.76 -21.10 -0.91
C GLU A 36 -21.65 -19.76 -1.65
N LEU A 37 -21.10 -19.77 -2.87
CA LEU A 37 -20.98 -18.58 -3.72
C LEU A 37 -22.36 -17.97 -4.06
N GLU A 38 -23.32 -18.81 -4.48
CA GLU A 38 -24.69 -18.38 -4.82
C GLU A 38 -25.39 -17.76 -3.60
N ARG A 39 -25.30 -18.41 -2.44
CA ARG A 39 -25.86 -17.91 -1.19
C ARG A 39 -25.25 -16.56 -0.80
N THR A 40 -23.90 -16.49 -0.78
CA THR A 40 -23.18 -15.27 -0.40
C THR A 40 -23.50 -14.10 -1.35
N LEU A 41 -23.57 -14.37 -2.66
CA LEU A 41 -23.93 -13.34 -3.64
C LEU A 41 -25.38 -12.87 -3.46
N SER A 42 -26.32 -13.80 -3.21
CA SER A 42 -27.73 -13.46 -2.98
C SER A 42 -27.90 -12.61 -1.71
N GLU A 43 -27.21 -12.95 -0.63
CA GLU A 43 -27.18 -12.16 0.63
C GLU A 43 -26.58 -10.77 0.39
N ALA A 44 -25.44 -10.69 -0.32
CA ALA A 44 -24.79 -9.42 -0.61
C ALA A 44 -25.67 -8.48 -1.46
N VAL A 45 -26.37 -9.02 -2.46
CA VAL A 45 -27.31 -8.25 -3.30
C VAL A 45 -28.51 -7.74 -2.50
N ALA A 46 -28.98 -8.51 -1.52
CA ALA A 46 -30.11 -8.10 -0.69
C ALA A 46 -29.73 -7.00 0.33
N ASP A 47 -28.47 -6.96 0.76
CA ASP A 47 -28.01 -6.12 1.86
C ASP A 47 -27.25 -4.85 1.42
N ALA A 48 -26.87 -4.72 0.15
CA ALA A 48 -26.01 -3.63 -0.33
C ALA A 48 -26.59 -2.91 -1.56
N ASP A 49 -26.28 -1.62 -1.70
CA ASP A 49 -26.59 -0.82 -2.88
C ASP A 49 -25.68 -1.10 -4.08
N LEU A 50 -24.52 -1.69 -3.85
CA LEU A 50 -23.51 -2.07 -4.86
C LEU A 50 -22.74 -3.30 -4.39
N VAL A 51 -22.59 -4.28 -5.27
CA VAL A 51 -21.78 -5.48 -5.01
C VAL A 51 -20.61 -5.52 -6.00
N ALA A 52 -19.40 -5.68 -5.49
CA ALA A 52 -18.21 -5.94 -6.30
C ALA A 52 -17.69 -7.37 -6.07
N VAL A 53 -17.59 -8.14 -7.14
CA VAL A 53 -17.12 -9.52 -7.15
C VAL A 53 -15.79 -9.59 -7.87
N SER A 54 -14.82 -10.32 -7.34
CA SER A 54 -13.49 -10.47 -7.95
C SER A 54 -13.10 -11.93 -8.06
N GLY A 55 -12.70 -12.36 -9.27
CA GLY A 55 -12.22 -13.70 -9.58
C GLY A 55 -13.27 -14.63 -10.19
N GLY A 56 -12.85 -15.83 -10.57
CA GLY A 56 -13.71 -16.85 -11.17
C GLY A 56 -14.21 -16.52 -12.59
N LEU A 57 -13.44 -15.72 -13.35
CA LEU A 57 -13.72 -15.32 -14.74
C LEU A 57 -12.83 -16.02 -15.76
N GLY A 58 -11.99 -16.94 -15.31
CA GLY A 58 -11.07 -17.67 -16.17
C GLY A 58 -11.77 -18.68 -17.09
N PRO A 59 -10.96 -19.38 -17.94
CA PRO A 59 -11.48 -20.33 -18.90
C PRO A 59 -11.73 -21.73 -18.30
N THR A 60 -11.35 -21.97 -17.03
CA THR A 60 -11.38 -23.29 -16.42
C THR A 60 -12.78 -23.66 -15.85
N HIS A 61 -13.00 -24.92 -15.51
CA HIS A 61 -14.32 -25.40 -15.06
C HIS A 61 -14.70 -24.90 -13.66
N ASP A 62 -13.74 -24.49 -12.86
CA ASP A 62 -13.87 -23.91 -11.52
C ASP A 62 -14.19 -22.39 -11.57
N ASP A 63 -13.95 -21.73 -12.70
CA ASP A 63 -14.32 -20.33 -12.92
C ASP A 63 -15.83 -20.20 -13.20
N ARG A 64 -16.62 -20.09 -12.15
CA ARG A 64 -18.11 -20.13 -12.26
C ARG A 64 -18.81 -18.85 -11.88
N THR A 65 -18.09 -17.77 -11.64
CA THR A 65 -18.68 -16.51 -11.16
C THR A 65 -19.73 -15.97 -12.13
N VAL A 66 -19.48 -15.98 -13.44
CA VAL A 66 -20.44 -15.50 -14.45
C VAL A 66 -21.73 -16.29 -14.46
N GLU A 67 -21.64 -17.63 -14.37
CA GLU A 67 -22.82 -18.52 -14.31
C GLU A 67 -23.68 -18.24 -13.06
N LEU A 68 -23.02 -18.09 -11.91
CA LEU A 68 -23.70 -17.88 -10.64
C LEU A 68 -24.35 -16.49 -10.57
N VAL A 69 -23.66 -15.47 -11.08
CA VAL A 69 -24.22 -14.12 -11.21
C VAL A 69 -25.45 -14.15 -12.15
N ALA A 70 -25.36 -14.84 -13.29
CA ALA A 70 -26.49 -15.01 -14.20
C ALA A 70 -27.68 -15.69 -13.51
N LYS A 71 -27.42 -16.74 -12.72
CA LYS A 71 -28.43 -17.47 -11.97
C LYS A 71 -29.13 -16.59 -10.93
N VAL A 72 -28.34 -15.85 -10.10
CA VAL A 72 -28.88 -14.94 -9.09
C VAL A 72 -29.64 -13.79 -9.74
N ALA A 73 -29.21 -13.31 -10.91
CA ALA A 73 -29.88 -12.28 -11.66
C ALA A 73 -31.17 -12.80 -12.41
N GLY A 74 -31.39 -14.11 -12.45
CA GLY A 74 -32.47 -14.71 -13.22
C GLY A 74 -32.34 -14.47 -14.74
N ARG A 75 -31.11 -14.41 -15.25
CA ARG A 75 -30.78 -14.10 -16.64
C ARG A 75 -30.17 -15.30 -17.37
N PRO A 76 -30.57 -15.59 -18.61
CA PRO A 76 -29.87 -16.58 -19.41
C PRO A 76 -28.47 -16.11 -19.79
N LEU A 77 -27.57 -17.06 -20.06
CA LEU A 77 -26.26 -16.80 -20.61
C LEU A 77 -26.34 -16.67 -22.13
N GLU A 78 -25.71 -15.64 -22.67
CA GLU A 78 -25.67 -15.33 -24.10
C GLU A 78 -24.24 -15.19 -24.59
N LEU A 79 -23.90 -15.88 -25.67
CA LEU A 79 -22.65 -15.66 -26.37
C LEU A 79 -22.64 -14.27 -27.02
N ARG A 80 -21.56 -13.51 -26.78
CA ARG A 80 -21.35 -12.19 -27.40
C ARG A 80 -20.31 -12.31 -28.51
N PRO A 81 -20.74 -12.35 -29.80
CA PRO A 81 -19.79 -12.61 -30.91
C PRO A 81 -18.70 -11.56 -31.08
N GLU A 82 -18.94 -10.32 -30.65
CA GLU A 82 -17.94 -9.24 -30.70
C GLU A 82 -16.87 -9.47 -29.66
N LEU A 83 -17.27 -9.82 -28.43
CA LEU A 83 -16.38 -10.13 -27.33
C LEU A 83 -15.59 -11.43 -27.62
N GLU A 84 -16.23 -12.44 -28.23
CA GLU A 84 -15.55 -13.66 -28.66
C GLU A 84 -14.38 -13.37 -29.62
N ARG A 85 -14.59 -12.52 -30.62
CA ARG A 85 -13.55 -12.10 -31.56
C ARG A 85 -12.42 -11.34 -30.87
N GLU A 86 -12.75 -10.48 -29.92
CA GLU A 86 -11.75 -9.71 -29.16
C GLU A 86 -10.89 -10.64 -28.29
N ILE A 87 -11.52 -11.55 -27.53
CA ILE A 87 -10.82 -12.52 -26.69
C ILE A 87 -10.01 -13.49 -27.55
N GLU A 88 -10.55 -13.92 -28.70
CA GLU A 88 -9.84 -14.79 -29.64
C GLU A 88 -8.54 -14.13 -30.13
N SER A 89 -8.62 -12.85 -30.55
CA SER A 89 -7.46 -12.09 -31.02
C SER A 89 -6.36 -12.03 -29.95
N PHE A 90 -6.73 -11.76 -28.70
CA PHE A 90 -5.83 -11.74 -27.58
C PHE A 90 -5.23 -13.13 -27.30
N SER A 91 -6.09 -14.17 -27.30
CA SER A 91 -5.68 -15.55 -27.00
C SER A 91 -4.78 -16.15 -28.07
N ARG A 92 -4.96 -15.78 -29.33
CA ARG A 92 -4.03 -16.16 -30.42
C ARG A 92 -2.61 -15.60 -30.17
N GLY A 93 -2.50 -14.35 -29.76
CA GLY A 93 -1.22 -13.75 -29.38
C GLY A 93 -0.58 -14.42 -28.15
N VAL A 94 -1.39 -14.91 -27.20
CA VAL A 94 -0.89 -15.69 -26.05
C VAL A 94 -0.42 -17.09 -26.53
N ALA A 95 -1.21 -17.79 -27.36
CA ALA A 95 -0.89 -19.08 -27.91
C ALA A 95 0.45 -19.09 -28.67
N GLU A 96 0.66 -18.07 -29.53
CA GLU A 96 1.91 -17.87 -30.25
C GLU A 96 3.12 -17.69 -29.31
N ARG A 97 2.99 -16.83 -28.30
CA ARG A 97 4.06 -16.60 -27.31
C ARG A 97 4.37 -17.84 -26.51
N MET A 98 3.36 -18.65 -26.18
CA MET A 98 3.49 -19.90 -25.44
C MET A 98 3.87 -21.07 -26.32
N LYS A 99 3.92 -20.90 -27.65
CA LYS A 99 4.16 -21.96 -28.64
C LYS A 99 3.17 -23.13 -28.48
N ARG A 100 1.89 -22.83 -28.27
CA ARG A 100 0.79 -23.78 -28.11
C ARG A 100 -0.24 -23.63 -29.24
N PRO A 101 -0.95 -24.72 -29.63
CA PRO A 101 -2.03 -24.62 -30.60
C PRO A 101 -3.17 -23.74 -30.05
N TYR A 102 -3.74 -22.90 -30.92
CA TYR A 102 -4.91 -22.07 -30.51
C TYR A 102 -6.11 -22.93 -30.08
N ALA A 103 -6.28 -24.12 -30.66
CA ALA A 103 -7.36 -25.05 -30.29
C ALA A 103 -7.43 -25.35 -28.78
N ASP A 104 -6.31 -25.25 -28.07
CA ASP A 104 -6.26 -25.42 -26.61
C ASP A 104 -6.98 -24.28 -25.85
N PHE A 105 -7.23 -23.15 -26.51
CA PHE A 105 -7.83 -21.95 -25.92
C PHE A 105 -9.27 -21.72 -26.34
N GLU A 106 -9.71 -22.32 -27.44
CA GLU A 106 -11.00 -22.05 -28.10
C GLU A 106 -12.21 -22.21 -27.18
N ALA A 107 -12.28 -23.30 -26.43
CA ALA A 107 -13.38 -23.54 -25.48
C ALA A 107 -13.41 -22.48 -24.37
N GLY A 108 -12.24 -22.06 -23.89
CA GLY A 108 -12.09 -20.99 -22.91
C GLY A 108 -12.53 -19.62 -23.44
N VAL A 109 -12.17 -19.30 -24.68
CA VAL A 109 -12.59 -18.08 -25.39
C VAL A 109 -14.10 -17.99 -25.44
N ARG A 110 -14.78 -19.04 -25.88
CA ARG A 110 -16.23 -19.11 -25.96
C ARG A 110 -16.90 -18.98 -24.59
N LYS A 111 -16.35 -19.66 -23.58
CA LYS A 111 -16.83 -19.54 -22.20
C LYS A 111 -16.73 -18.10 -21.70
N GLN A 112 -15.60 -17.46 -21.86
CA GLN A 112 -15.36 -16.08 -21.40
C GLN A 112 -16.16 -15.04 -22.19
N ALA A 113 -16.50 -15.32 -23.44
CA ALA A 113 -17.35 -14.46 -24.26
C ALA A 113 -18.87 -14.62 -23.97
N THR A 114 -19.23 -15.57 -23.10
CA THR A 114 -20.62 -15.85 -22.73
C THR A 114 -20.97 -15.12 -21.45
N LEU A 115 -21.86 -14.11 -21.55
CA LEU A 115 -22.24 -13.23 -20.45
C LEU A 115 -23.74 -13.34 -20.13
N PRO A 116 -24.19 -12.93 -18.94
CA PRO A 116 -25.63 -12.85 -18.63
C PRO A 116 -26.33 -11.86 -19.58
N ALA A 117 -27.54 -12.19 -19.98
CA ALA A 117 -28.38 -11.31 -20.80
C ALA A 117 -28.58 -9.96 -20.13
N GLY A 118 -28.31 -8.88 -20.86
CA GLY A 118 -28.39 -7.52 -20.34
C GLY A 118 -27.19 -7.05 -19.56
N ALA A 119 -26.16 -7.87 -19.38
CA ALA A 119 -24.91 -7.42 -18.78
C ALA A 119 -24.14 -6.48 -19.73
N GLU A 120 -23.57 -5.41 -19.16
CA GLU A 120 -22.65 -4.49 -19.84
C GLU A 120 -21.21 -5.00 -19.68
N SER A 121 -20.49 -5.16 -20.78
CA SER A 121 -19.08 -5.54 -20.74
C SER A 121 -18.19 -4.34 -20.39
N LEU A 122 -17.25 -4.54 -19.50
CA LEU A 122 -16.24 -3.55 -19.12
C LEU A 122 -14.99 -3.59 -20.03
N GLY A 123 -14.99 -4.48 -21.03
CA GLY A 123 -13.83 -4.75 -21.88
C GLY A 123 -12.83 -5.72 -21.24
N LEU A 124 -11.66 -5.80 -21.84
CA LEU A 124 -10.59 -6.74 -21.46
C LEU A 124 -9.42 -6.01 -20.80
N ALA A 125 -8.87 -6.61 -19.75
CA ALA A 125 -7.56 -6.24 -19.19
C ALA A 125 -6.52 -7.38 -19.29
N GLY A 126 -7.00 -8.57 -19.54
CA GLY A 126 -6.34 -9.84 -19.86
C GLY A 126 -7.23 -10.62 -20.84
N THR A 127 -7.44 -11.91 -20.59
CA THR A 127 -8.37 -12.74 -21.37
C THR A 127 -9.81 -12.67 -20.87
N ALA A 128 -10.00 -12.37 -19.58
CA ALA A 128 -11.33 -12.35 -18.97
C ALA A 128 -11.94 -10.94 -19.03
N PRO A 129 -13.18 -10.80 -19.55
CA PRO A 129 -13.88 -9.53 -19.50
C PRO A 129 -14.41 -9.27 -18.10
N GLY A 130 -14.35 -8.00 -17.66
CA GLY A 130 -15.21 -7.56 -16.58
C GLY A 130 -16.64 -7.30 -17.07
N LEU A 131 -17.61 -7.28 -16.18
CA LEU A 131 -19.00 -6.96 -16.52
C LEU A 131 -19.71 -6.24 -15.37
N VAL A 132 -20.80 -5.56 -15.71
CA VAL A 132 -21.78 -5.04 -14.77
C VAL A 132 -23.16 -5.58 -15.15
N ILE A 133 -23.92 -6.02 -14.16
CA ILE A 133 -25.32 -6.45 -14.33
C ILE A 133 -26.14 -5.96 -13.15
N GLU A 134 -27.39 -5.61 -13.39
CA GLU A 134 -28.34 -5.28 -12.32
C GLU A 134 -29.10 -6.54 -11.86
N VAL A 135 -29.07 -6.77 -10.55
CA VAL A 135 -29.85 -7.79 -9.88
C VAL A 135 -30.91 -7.06 -9.04
N GLY A 136 -32.14 -7.03 -9.51
CA GLY A 136 -33.14 -6.09 -8.97
C GLY A 136 -32.71 -4.64 -9.22
N ALA A 137 -32.49 -3.87 -8.15
CA ALA A 137 -31.98 -2.49 -8.21
C ALA A 137 -30.47 -2.37 -7.94
N THR A 138 -29.83 -3.47 -7.53
CA THR A 138 -28.42 -3.51 -7.10
C THR A 138 -27.50 -3.83 -8.27
N PRO A 139 -26.60 -2.94 -8.69
CA PRO A 139 -25.55 -3.26 -9.64
C PRO A 139 -24.53 -4.22 -9.03
N VAL A 140 -24.24 -5.29 -9.76
CA VAL A 140 -23.17 -6.26 -9.46
C VAL A 140 -22.06 -6.05 -10.47
N VAL A 141 -20.93 -5.59 -9.99
CA VAL A 141 -19.69 -5.41 -10.77
C VAL A 141 -18.85 -6.66 -10.63
N VAL A 142 -18.52 -7.32 -11.74
CA VAL A 142 -17.70 -8.54 -11.74
C VAL A 142 -16.38 -8.25 -12.42
N LEU A 143 -15.28 -8.51 -11.73
CA LEU A 143 -13.93 -8.15 -12.15
C LEU A 143 -12.98 -9.35 -12.09
N PRO A 144 -11.90 -9.36 -12.90
CA PRO A 144 -10.90 -10.40 -12.86
C PRO A 144 -10.22 -10.56 -11.50
N GLY A 145 -9.68 -11.75 -11.22
CA GLY A 145 -8.92 -12.04 -10.01
C GLY A 145 -7.55 -11.35 -9.92
N PRO A 146 -6.73 -11.29 -11.00
CA PRO A 146 -5.45 -10.60 -10.96
C PRO A 146 -5.61 -9.10 -10.63
N PRO A 147 -4.93 -8.57 -9.59
CA PRO A 147 -5.12 -7.18 -9.13
C PRO A 147 -4.89 -6.12 -10.21
N SER A 148 -3.89 -6.32 -11.07
CA SER A 148 -3.59 -5.39 -12.18
C SER A 148 -4.71 -5.31 -13.23
N GLU A 149 -5.39 -6.41 -13.49
CA GLU A 149 -6.52 -6.46 -14.41
C GLU A 149 -7.75 -5.81 -13.80
N LEU A 150 -8.05 -6.13 -12.54
CA LEU A 150 -9.12 -5.54 -11.77
C LEU A 150 -8.99 -4.00 -11.71
N GLN A 151 -7.81 -3.51 -11.33
CA GLN A 151 -7.55 -2.07 -11.22
C GLN A 151 -7.69 -1.35 -12.56
N ARG A 152 -7.33 -2.01 -13.67
CA ARG A 152 -7.48 -1.45 -15.02
C ARG A 152 -8.94 -1.35 -15.45
N LEU A 153 -9.79 -2.31 -15.07
CA LEU A 153 -11.22 -2.33 -15.43
C LEU A 153 -12.09 -1.52 -14.47
N TRP A 154 -11.62 -1.25 -13.26
CA TRP A 154 -12.38 -0.50 -12.26
C TRP A 154 -12.92 0.85 -12.75
N PRO A 155 -12.15 1.72 -13.45
CA PRO A 155 -12.67 2.96 -14.01
C PRO A 155 -13.82 2.76 -15.00
N ASN A 156 -13.81 1.67 -15.78
CA ASN A 156 -14.87 1.35 -16.72
C ASN A 156 -16.15 0.97 -15.95
N ALA A 157 -16.04 0.23 -14.86
CA ALA A 157 -17.19 -0.08 -13.99
C ALA A 157 -17.84 1.19 -13.44
N LEU A 158 -17.03 2.14 -12.95
CA LEU A 158 -17.51 3.42 -12.44
C LEU A 158 -18.18 4.30 -13.52
N ALA A 159 -17.88 4.07 -14.79
CA ALA A 159 -18.47 4.81 -15.91
C ALA A 159 -19.86 4.30 -16.31
N THR A 160 -20.25 3.08 -15.92
CA THR A 160 -21.55 2.49 -16.26
C THR A 160 -22.71 3.26 -15.61
N ALA A 161 -23.84 3.33 -16.29
CA ALA A 161 -25.03 4.04 -15.78
C ALA A 161 -25.54 3.43 -14.47
N ALA A 162 -25.47 2.10 -14.32
CA ALA A 162 -25.92 1.40 -13.13
C ALA A 162 -25.10 1.79 -11.89
N VAL A 163 -23.77 1.80 -12.00
CA VAL A 163 -22.89 2.18 -10.89
C VAL A 163 -22.98 3.68 -10.59
N ARG A 164 -23.03 4.53 -11.61
CA ARG A 164 -23.18 5.98 -11.42
C ARG A 164 -24.42 6.35 -10.62
N ARG A 165 -25.55 5.69 -10.85
CA ARG A 165 -26.78 5.93 -10.04
C ARG A 165 -26.56 5.69 -8.55
N VAL A 166 -25.69 4.76 -8.17
CA VAL A 166 -25.34 4.54 -6.76
C VAL A 166 -24.38 5.62 -6.28
N LEU A 167 -23.37 5.94 -7.07
CA LEU A 167 -22.38 6.99 -6.73
C LEU A 167 -23.03 8.37 -6.55
N ASP A 168 -24.05 8.68 -7.36
CA ASP A 168 -24.78 9.97 -7.29
C ASP A 168 -25.60 10.12 -5.99
N ARG A 169 -25.89 9.02 -5.29
CA ARG A 169 -26.55 9.01 -3.96
C ARG A 169 -25.53 9.09 -2.82
N GLY A 170 -24.29 8.70 -3.08
CA GLY A 170 -23.21 8.70 -2.09
C GLY A 170 -22.83 10.12 -1.69
N GLN A 171 -22.77 10.37 -0.41
CA GLN A 171 -22.19 11.59 0.13
C GLN A 171 -20.71 11.35 0.34
N ARG A 172 -19.86 12.13 -0.32
CA ARG A 172 -18.40 11.97 -0.16
C ARG A 172 -17.99 12.53 1.20
N PRO A 173 -17.58 11.67 2.13
CA PRO A 173 -17.12 12.15 3.42
C PRO A 173 -15.82 12.94 3.26
N LEU A 174 -15.63 13.95 4.09
CA LEU A 174 -14.36 14.63 4.23
C LEU A 174 -13.40 13.69 4.96
N ARG A 175 -12.29 13.34 4.32
CA ARG A 175 -11.24 12.52 4.93
C ARG A 175 -10.03 13.37 5.28
N ARG A 176 -9.54 13.22 6.53
CA ARG A 176 -8.28 13.80 7.01
C ARG A 176 -7.39 12.68 7.54
N THR A 177 -6.13 12.69 7.19
CA THR A 177 -5.15 11.73 7.72
C THR A 177 -4.03 12.51 8.39
N LEU A 178 -3.88 12.32 9.70
CA LEU A 178 -2.80 12.90 10.49
C LEU A 178 -1.80 11.80 10.85
N ARG A 179 -0.52 12.09 10.76
CA ARG A 179 0.54 11.13 11.07
C ARG A 179 1.47 11.66 12.15
N PHE A 180 1.71 10.82 13.14
CA PHE A 180 2.51 11.16 14.31
C PHE A 180 3.69 10.20 14.46
N PHE A 181 4.82 10.73 14.92
CA PHE A 181 6.01 9.96 15.21
C PHE A 181 6.56 10.32 16.60
N GLY A 182 6.90 9.27 17.40
CA GLY A 182 7.43 9.43 18.74
C GLY A 182 6.39 9.75 19.81
N ALA A 183 5.09 9.59 19.50
CA ALA A 183 4.00 9.55 20.46
C ALA A 183 3.50 8.12 20.61
N GLY A 184 3.04 7.77 21.81
CA GLY A 184 2.33 6.52 22.04
C GLY A 184 0.87 6.60 21.60
N GLU A 185 0.26 5.47 21.27
CA GLU A 185 -1.16 5.40 20.87
C GLU A 185 -2.07 5.98 21.95
N SER A 186 -1.82 5.64 23.22
CA SER A 186 -2.57 6.20 24.37
C SER A 186 -2.47 7.72 24.49
N THR A 187 -1.29 8.30 24.18
CA THR A 187 -1.09 9.75 24.21
C THR A 187 -1.90 10.43 23.10
N VAL A 188 -1.95 9.82 21.91
CA VAL A 188 -2.75 10.33 20.80
C VAL A 188 -4.24 10.19 21.08
N ALA A 189 -4.68 9.04 21.63
CA ALA A 189 -6.06 8.79 21.99
C ALA A 189 -6.53 9.77 23.10
N GLN A 190 -5.72 10.06 24.10
CA GLN A 190 -6.02 11.06 25.12
C GLN A 190 -6.16 12.46 24.52
N ALA A 191 -5.21 12.88 23.69
CA ALA A 191 -5.25 14.19 23.03
C ALA A 191 -6.49 14.32 22.14
N PHE A 192 -6.91 13.23 21.49
CA PHE A 192 -8.12 13.18 20.68
C PHE A 192 -9.39 13.34 21.57
N ALA A 193 -9.48 12.59 22.69
CA ALA A 193 -10.59 12.74 23.63
C ALA A 193 -10.71 14.16 24.18
N GLU A 194 -9.58 14.79 24.54
CA GLU A 194 -9.52 16.18 25.01
C GLU A 194 -9.84 17.21 23.91
N ALA A 195 -9.68 16.86 22.64
CA ALA A 195 -10.04 17.71 21.51
C ALA A 195 -11.53 17.65 21.14
N GLY A 196 -12.29 16.75 21.78
CA GLY A 196 -13.73 16.62 21.58
C GLY A 196 -14.21 15.20 21.28
N GLY A 197 -13.32 14.26 21.00
CA GLY A 197 -13.65 12.84 20.79
C GLY A 197 -14.48 12.54 19.56
N ASP A 198 -14.99 11.31 19.46
CA ASP A 198 -15.90 10.82 18.42
C ASP A 198 -17.30 11.44 18.50
N GLY A 199 -18.04 11.33 17.42
CA GLY A 199 -19.45 11.66 17.33
C GLY A 199 -19.73 12.90 16.50
N ASP A 200 -21.00 13.31 16.47
CA ASP A 200 -21.52 14.45 15.72
C ASP A 200 -21.06 14.47 14.25
N GLY A 201 -21.20 13.31 13.57
CA GLY A 201 -20.86 13.14 12.16
C GLY A 201 -19.36 13.00 11.86
N VAL A 202 -18.50 12.77 12.87
CA VAL A 202 -17.07 12.49 12.68
C VAL A 202 -16.72 11.14 13.32
N GLU A 203 -16.16 10.24 12.52
CA GLU A 203 -15.57 8.97 12.96
C GLU A 203 -14.05 9.08 12.95
N VAL A 204 -13.41 8.49 13.95
CA VAL A 204 -11.95 8.51 14.07
C VAL A 204 -11.37 7.12 14.25
N THR A 205 -10.38 6.80 13.44
CA THR A 205 -9.57 5.59 13.60
C THR A 205 -8.16 5.97 13.99
N ILE A 206 -7.66 5.42 15.10
CA ILE A 206 -6.28 5.55 15.55
C ILE A 206 -5.59 4.21 15.37
N CYS A 207 -4.51 4.17 14.62
CA CYS A 207 -3.78 2.94 14.28
C CYS A 207 -2.28 3.11 14.51
N ALA A 208 -1.70 2.23 15.35
CA ALA A 208 -0.24 2.10 15.47
C ALA A 208 0.28 1.19 14.35
N ARG A 209 1.16 1.70 13.51
CA ARG A 209 1.73 0.94 12.41
C ARG A 209 3.19 1.34 12.17
N ASP A 210 4.06 0.33 12.08
CA ASP A 210 5.46 0.48 11.71
C ASP A 210 6.19 1.61 12.48
N PHE A 211 5.91 1.74 13.79
CA PHE A 211 6.47 2.75 14.69
C PHE A 211 5.92 4.19 14.50
N GLU A 212 4.81 4.33 13.81
CA GLU A 212 4.04 5.57 13.67
C GLU A 212 2.62 5.41 14.21
N ILE A 213 1.97 6.51 14.53
CA ILE A 213 0.54 6.55 14.80
C ILE A 213 -0.14 7.30 13.65
N VAL A 214 -1.13 6.67 13.05
CA VAL A 214 -1.96 7.24 12.00
C VAL A 214 -3.36 7.48 12.57
N VAL A 215 -3.85 8.70 12.45
CA VAL A 215 -5.21 9.08 12.80
C VAL A 215 -5.94 9.41 11.51
N GLU A 216 -7.01 8.69 11.25
CA GLU A 216 -7.92 8.96 10.14
C GLU A 216 -9.23 9.52 10.68
N LEU A 217 -9.60 10.71 10.24
CA LEU A 217 -10.87 11.34 10.49
C LEU A 217 -11.73 11.19 9.23
N LEU A 218 -12.91 10.64 9.41
CA LEU A 218 -13.94 10.54 8.38
C LEU A 218 -15.14 11.39 8.84
N ALA A 219 -15.44 12.46 8.13
CA ALA A 219 -16.50 13.37 8.52
C ALA A 219 -17.60 13.41 7.45
N GLU A 220 -18.84 13.40 7.89
CA GLU A 220 -19.99 13.73 7.04
C GLU A 220 -19.81 15.13 6.45
N PRO A 221 -20.38 15.44 5.28
CA PRO A 221 -20.22 16.74 4.64
C PRO A 221 -20.57 17.92 5.56
N GLU A 222 -21.60 17.76 6.40
CA GLU A 222 -22.09 18.78 7.34
C GLU A 222 -21.19 18.93 8.58
N ALA A 223 -20.38 17.91 8.88
CA ALA A 223 -19.48 17.88 10.03
C ALA A 223 -18.06 18.43 9.74
N GLY A 224 -17.87 19.10 8.61
CA GLY A 224 -16.58 19.62 8.17
C GLY A 224 -15.91 20.57 9.16
N GLU A 225 -16.67 21.50 9.79
CA GLU A 225 -16.13 22.41 10.79
C GLU A 225 -15.66 21.68 12.06
N ARG A 226 -16.40 20.65 12.46
CA ARG A 226 -16.00 19.82 13.59
C ARG A 226 -14.72 19.02 13.30
N ALA A 227 -14.59 18.43 12.10
CA ALA A 227 -13.38 17.73 11.69
C ALA A 227 -12.16 18.67 11.68
N GLU A 228 -12.33 19.91 11.25
CA GLU A 228 -11.27 20.92 11.31
C GLU A 228 -10.91 21.27 12.77
N ALA A 229 -11.89 21.50 13.63
CA ALA A 229 -11.66 21.77 15.05
C ALA A 229 -10.92 20.63 15.76
N LEU A 230 -11.25 19.36 15.47
CA LEU A 230 -10.54 18.18 15.97
C LEU A 230 -9.10 18.14 15.44
N THR A 231 -8.92 18.43 14.16
CA THR A 231 -7.59 18.47 13.52
C THR A 231 -6.70 19.52 14.18
N GLU A 232 -7.20 20.73 14.39
CA GLU A 232 -6.48 21.82 15.06
C GLU A 232 -6.21 21.48 16.55
N GLY A 233 -7.17 20.88 17.22
CA GLY A 233 -7.00 20.40 18.60
C GLY A 233 -5.87 19.39 18.75
N LEU A 234 -5.78 18.41 17.84
CA LEU A 234 -4.69 17.43 17.78
C LEU A 234 -3.36 18.09 17.42
N ARG A 235 -3.37 19.00 16.43
CA ARG A 235 -2.18 19.76 16.01
C ARG A 235 -1.59 20.56 17.16
N ALA A 236 -2.42 21.25 17.91
CA ALA A 236 -1.97 22.07 19.05
C ALA A 236 -1.37 21.23 20.17
N ARG A 237 -2.01 20.10 20.53
CA ARG A 237 -1.58 19.22 21.63
C ARG A 237 -0.36 18.37 21.29
N LEU A 238 -0.25 17.95 20.04
CA LEU A 238 0.76 16.99 19.57
C LEU A 238 1.73 17.60 18.56
N ALA A 239 1.92 18.91 18.54
CA ALA A 239 2.76 19.65 17.59
C ALA A 239 4.18 19.07 17.43
N LYS A 240 4.79 18.55 18.51
CA LYS A 240 6.13 17.94 18.50
C LYS A 240 6.17 16.56 17.82
N HIS A 241 5.02 15.92 17.72
CA HIS A 241 4.87 14.55 17.21
C HIS A 241 4.22 14.52 15.83
N LEU A 242 3.36 15.48 15.51
CA LEU A 242 2.72 15.61 14.20
C LEU A 242 3.78 15.91 13.13
N TYR A 243 3.85 15.07 12.12
CA TYR A 243 4.80 15.28 11.02
C TYR A 243 4.12 15.41 9.65
N SER A 244 2.87 14.99 9.54
CA SER A 244 2.04 15.12 8.34
C SER A 244 0.58 15.36 8.74
N ASP A 245 -0.03 16.38 8.16
CA ASP A 245 -1.45 16.71 8.29
C ASP A 245 -2.21 16.66 6.95
N ASP A 246 -1.51 16.26 5.90
CA ASP A 246 -2.00 16.06 4.55
C ASP A 246 -1.97 14.58 4.11
N GLY A 247 -1.66 13.68 5.04
CA GLY A 247 -1.62 12.24 4.83
C GLY A 247 -0.33 11.71 4.19
N ARG A 248 0.59 12.56 3.76
CA ARG A 248 1.86 12.10 3.17
C ARG A 248 2.66 11.26 4.15
N THR A 249 3.23 10.18 3.62
CA THR A 249 4.15 9.29 4.34
C THR A 249 5.50 9.96 4.59
N VAL A 250 6.27 9.44 5.54
CA VAL A 250 7.63 9.93 5.79
C VAL A 250 8.54 9.77 4.56
N HIS A 251 8.32 8.73 3.73
CA HIS A 251 9.03 8.54 2.47
C HIS A 251 8.80 9.73 1.51
N GLU A 252 7.54 10.06 1.26
CA GLU A 252 7.15 11.19 0.39
C GLU A 252 7.69 12.52 0.92
N ILE A 253 7.68 12.71 2.24
CA ILE A 253 8.17 13.93 2.87
C ILE A 253 9.69 14.07 2.73
N VAL A 254 10.46 12.99 3.00
CA VAL A 254 11.92 13.01 2.84
C VAL A 254 12.31 13.26 1.39
N LEU A 255 11.68 12.56 0.45
CA LEU A 255 11.92 12.77 -0.99
C LEU A 255 11.56 14.20 -1.42
N GLY A 256 10.41 14.71 -0.96
CA GLY A 256 9.98 16.08 -1.24
C GLY A 256 10.92 17.14 -0.66
N LEU A 257 11.47 16.91 0.54
CA LEU A 257 12.48 17.78 1.15
C LEU A 257 13.80 17.77 0.37
N CYS A 258 14.27 16.60 -0.05
CA CYS A 258 15.45 16.49 -0.89
C CYS A 258 15.26 17.24 -2.21
N ARG A 259 14.15 16.99 -2.92
CA ARG A 259 13.85 17.69 -4.19
C ARG A 259 13.79 19.20 -4.03
N LYS A 260 13.11 19.69 -2.97
CA LYS A 260 12.98 21.13 -2.70
C LYS A 260 14.33 21.81 -2.46
N GLN A 261 15.32 21.07 -1.98
CA GLN A 261 16.67 21.54 -1.71
C GLN A 261 17.65 21.14 -2.81
N SER A 262 17.18 20.55 -3.92
CA SER A 262 18.01 20.03 -5.02
C SER A 262 19.07 19.03 -4.56
N LEU A 263 18.72 18.19 -3.56
CA LEU A 263 19.60 17.17 -2.98
C LEU A 263 19.24 15.79 -3.53
N THR A 264 20.27 15.00 -3.79
CA THR A 264 20.17 13.57 -4.13
C THR A 264 20.32 12.69 -2.91
N LEU A 265 19.73 11.49 -2.92
CA LEU A 265 19.68 10.58 -1.77
C LEU A 265 20.09 9.15 -2.16
N VAL A 266 20.87 8.52 -1.28
CA VAL A 266 21.27 7.10 -1.36
C VAL A 266 21.07 6.38 -0.04
N THR A 267 21.05 5.05 -0.07
CA THR A 267 20.91 4.19 1.10
C THR A 267 22.09 3.25 1.28
N ALA A 268 22.41 2.91 2.54
CA ALA A 268 23.39 1.88 2.91
C ALA A 268 22.75 0.91 3.91
N GLU A 269 22.38 -0.26 3.48
CA GLU A 269 21.53 -1.16 4.26
C GLU A 269 22.25 -2.45 4.65
N SER A 270 22.08 -2.84 5.92
CA SER A 270 22.49 -4.15 6.40
C SER A 270 21.26 -5.00 6.78
N CYS A 271 20.76 -4.94 8.00
CA CYS A 271 19.66 -5.79 8.48
C CYS A 271 18.32 -5.56 7.75
N THR A 272 18.11 -4.41 7.14
CA THR A 272 16.90 -4.09 6.34
C THR A 272 16.92 -4.69 4.94
N GLY A 273 18.13 -4.99 4.41
CA GLY A 273 18.29 -5.79 3.18
C GLY A 273 17.62 -5.20 1.94
N GLY A 274 17.69 -3.87 1.77
CA GLY A 274 17.11 -3.15 0.62
C GLY A 274 15.70 -2.61 0.87
N LEU A 275 15.11 -2.78 2.05
CA LEU A 275 13.74 -2.36 2.35
C LEU A 275 13.58 -0.83 2.35
N LEU A 276 14.61 -0.09 2.79
CA LEU A 276 14.62 1.38 2.73
C LEU A 276 14.65 1.87 1.28
N ALA A 277 15.55 1.34 0.46
CA ALA A 277 15.63 1.67 -0.96
C ALA A 277 14.32 1.30 -1.69
N ALA A 278 13.76 0.12 -1.40
CA ALA A 278 12.48 -0.32 -1.96
C ALA A 278 11.33 0.63 -1.57
N GLY A 279 11.27 1.09 -0.31
CA GLY A 279 10.25 2.04 0.15
C GLY A 279 10.36 3.40 -0.53
N LEU A 280 11.56 3.92 -0.72
CA LEU A 280 11.79 5.18 -1.43
C LEU A 280 11.43 5.08 -2.92
N THR A 281 11.83 4.00 -3.59
CA THR A 281 11.54 3.79 -5.01
C THR A 281 10.08 3.42 -5.29
N ALA A 282 9.32 2.99 -4.29
CA ALA A 282 7.89 2.78 -4.41
C ALA A 282 7.09 4.08 -4.56
N VAL A 283 7.67 5.23 -4.19
CA VAL A 283 7.06 6.55 -4.40
C VAL A 283 7.30 7.01 -5.85
N PRO A 284 6.24 7.12 -6.67
CA PRO A 284 6.43 7.44 -8.07
C PRO A 284 6.93 8.88 -8.27
N GLY A 285 7.72 9.08 -9.33
CA GLY A 285 8.13 10.41 -9.77
C GLY A 285 9.38 10.98 -9.08
N TYR A 286 10.13 10.20 -8.29
CA TYR A 286 11.32 10.67 -7.56
C TYR A 286 12.65 10.04 -8.01
N SER A 287 12.74 9.62 -9.27
CA SER A 287 13.97 9.05 -9.84
C SER A 287 15.11 10.09 -9.99
N ASP A 288 14.79 11.36 -9.97
CA ASP A 288 15.74 12.49 -9.95
C ASP A 288 16.37 12.71 -8.56
N VAL A 289 15.73 12.22 -7.50
CA VAL A 289 16.19 12.35 -6.11
C VAL A 289 16.92 11.09 -5.66
N THR A 290 16.34 9.91 -5.87
CA THR A 290 16.87 8.64 -5.38
C THR A 290 17.84 8.04 -6.40
N LEU A 291 19.15 8.13 -6.15
CA LEU A 291 20.17 7.58 -7.05
C LEU A 291 20.33 6.07 -6.93
N GLY A 292 19.98 5.49 -5.77
CA GLY A 292 20.12 4.07 -5.52
C GLY A 292 20.50 3.74 -4.08
N GLY A 293 21.10 2.56 -3.88
CA GLY A 293 21.55 2.14 -2.55
C GLY A 293 22.44 0.91 -2.60
N ILE A 294 23.18 0.69 -1.52
CA ILE A 294 24.09 -0.44 -1.33
C ILE A 294 23.54 -1.33 -0.22
N VAL A 295 23.27 -2.59 -0.52
CA VAL A 295 22.92 -3.61 0.47
C VAL A 295 24.21 -4.34 0.88
N ALA A 296 24.81 -3.87 1.97
CA ALA A 296 26.04 -4.42 2.54
C ALA A 296 25.71 -5.37 3.71
N TYR A 297 25.10 -6.53 3.40
CA TYR A 297 24.68 -7.50 4.42
C TYR A 297 25.86 -8.19 5.10
N GLY A 298 26.81 -8.66 4.33
CA GLY A 298 28.07 -9.24 4.81
C GLY A 298 29.08 -8.18 5.22
N ASN A 299 30.03 -8.54 6.12
CA ASN A 299 31.06 -7.62 6.58
C ASN A 299 32.02 -7.22 5.46
N GLU A 300 32.30 -8.13 4.53
CA GLU A 300 33.17 -7.84 3.39
C GLU A 300 32.59 -6.73 2.51
N LEU A 301 31.27 -6.76 2.24
CA LEU A 301 30.62 -5.70 1.47
C LEU A 301 30.61 -4.34 2.21
N LYS A 302 30.58 -4.33 3.55
CA LYS A 302 30.76 -3.09 4.30
C LYS A 302 32.14 -2.49 4.07
N ARG A 303 33.17 -3.34 3.94
CA ARG A 303 34.54 -2.92 3.68
C ARG A 303 34.74 -2.50 2.23
N SER A 304 34.42 -3.40 1.28
CA SER A 304 34.71 -3.18 -0.14
C SER A 304 33.82 -2.11 -0.77
N GLU A 305 32.52 -2.10 -0.43
CA GLU A 305 31.54 -1.21 -1.09
C GLU A 305 31.28 0.08 -0.32
N LEU A 306 31.43 0.09 0.99
CA LEU A 306 31.16 1.26 1.81
C LEU A 306 32.41 1.84 2.50
N GLY A 307 33.59 1.24 2.27
CA GLY A 307 34.86 1.74 2.84
C GLY A 307 34.93 1.69 4.35
N VAL A 308 34.12 0.87 5.03
CA VAL A 308 34.17 0.70 6.48
C VAL A 308 35.49 0.01 6.84
N SER A 309 36.33 0.66 7.64
CA SER A 309 37.65 0.10 7.96
C SER A 309 37.53 -1.18 8.80
N PRO A 310 38.43 -2.16 8.58
CA PRO A 310 38.52 -3.37 9.41
C PRO A 310 38.68 -3.08 10.90
N GLU A 311 39.49 -2.10 11.24
CA GLU A 311 39.80 -1.69 12.62
C GLU A 311 38.53 -1.15 13.31
N LEU A 312 37.64 -0.44 12.56
CA LEU A 312 36.40 0.05 13.10
C LEU A 312 35.45 -1.11 13.45
N ILE A 313 35.38 -2.10 12.54
CA ILE A 313 34.58 -3.32 12.75
C ILE A 313 35.14 -4.15 13.94
N GLU A 314 36.44 -4.30 14.02
CA GLU A 314 37.09 -5.06 15.10
C GLU A 314 36.87 -4.41 16.46
N ARG A 315 37.00 -3.07 16.53
CA ARG A 315 36.92 -2.33 17.78
C ARG A 315 35.48 -2.19 18.30
N TYR A 316 34.52 -1.92 17.44
CA TYR A 316 33.15 -1.58 17.84
C TYR A 316 32.12 -2.63 17.46
N GLY A 317 32.49 -3.57 16.58
CA GLY A 317 31.57 -4.56 15.98
C GLY A 317 30.70 -3.94 14.89
N VAL A 318 30.15 -4.80 14.06
CA VAL A 318 29.33 -4.41 12.87
C VAL A 318 28.01 -3.72 13.21
N VAL A 319 27.52 -3.91 14.43
CA VAL A 319 26.33 -3.24 14.96
C VAL A 319 26.80 -2.20 15.97
N SER A 320 27.14 -1.01 15.49
CA SER A 320 27.63 0.11 16.28
C SER A 320 27.31 1.44 15.59
N ALA A 321 27.34 2.54 16.35
CA ALA A 321 27.10 3.88 15.82
C ALA A 321 28.17 4.29 14.81
N GLU A 322 29.41 3.94 15.11
CA GLU A 322 30.58 4.22 14.28
C GLU A 322 30.50 3.53 12.92
N VAL A 323 30.05 2.27 12.91
CA VAL A 323 29.84 1.54 11.64
C VAL A 323 28.66 2.10 10.88
N ALA A 324 27.55 2.47 11.55
CA ALA A 324 26.41 3.10 10.88
C ALA A 324 26.83 4.43 10.22
N GLU A 325 27.60 5.27 10.92
CA GLU A 325 28.13 6.52 10.38
C GLU A 325 29.06 6.28 9.18
N ALA A 326 30.00 5.35 9.32
CA ALA A 326 30.94 4.99 8.24
C ALA A 326 30.21 4.47 7.01
N MET A 327 29.16 3.65 7.19
CA MET A 327 28.31 3.17 6.10
C MET A 327 27.62 4.32 5.36
N ALA A 328 27.06 5.30 6.06
CA ALA A 328 26.40 6.45 5.46
C ALA A 328 27.40 7.30 4.66
N LYS A 329 28.53 7.65 5.26
CA LYS A 329 29.58 8.44 4.61
C LYS A 329 30.13 7.72 3.38
N GLY A 330 30.45 6.44 3.50
CA GLY A 330 30.96 5.64 2.38
C GLY A 330 29.96 5.54 1.21
N ALA A 331 28.69 5.34 1.50
CA ALA A 331 27.67 5.33 0.44
C ALA A 331 27.53 6.69 -0.24
N ARG A 332 27.51 7.77 0.53
CA ARG A 332 27.45 9.15 0.03
C ARG A 332 28.61 9.46 -0.92
N GLU A 333 29.84 9.16 -0.50
CA GLU A 333 31.04 9.39 -1.29
C GLU A 333 31.07 8.53 -2.56
N ARG A 334 30.80 7.22 -2.42
CA ARG A 334 30.93 6.27 -3.53
C ARG A 334 29.88 6.50 -4.62
N LEU A 335 28.68 6.90 -4.23
CA LEU A 335 27.56 7.12 -5.19
C LEU A 335 27.40 8.60 -5.58
N GLY A 336 28.23 9.50 -5.03
CA GLY A 336 28.21 10.92 -5.35
C GLY A 336 26.90 11.61 -4.97
N ALA A 337 26.28 11.21 -3.86
CA ALA A 337 25.04 11.77 -3.40
C ALA A 337 25.21 12.85 -2.35
N ASP A 338 24.19 13.69 -2.15
CA ASP A 338 24.20 14.74 -1.14
C ASP A 338 23.77 14.22 0.22
N VAL A 339 22.82 13.29 0.25
CA VAL A 339 22.24 12.68 1.45
C VAL A 339 22.43 11.17 1.41
N ALA A 340 22.83 10.60 2.55
CA ALA A 340 22.87 9.15 2.73
C ALA A 340 22.18 8.73 4.01
N ILE A 341 21.45 7.62 3.98
CA ILE A 341 20.83 7.00 5.15
C ILE A 341 21.38 5.59 5.29
N SER A 342 21.96 5.27 6.44
CA SER A 342 22.45 3.92 6.74
C SER A 342 21.68 3.24 7.86
N ILE A 343 21.58 1.90 7.81
CA ILE A 343 20.95 1.08 8.84
C ILE A 343 21.78 -0.19 9.07
N THR A 344 22.16 -0.43 10.34
CA THR A 344 22.76 -1.69 10.79
C THR A 344 22.12 -2.13 12.10
N GLY A 345 22.02 -3.44 12.35
CA GLY A 345 21.36 -3.91 13.57
C GLY A 345 21.12 -5.42 13.61
N VAL A 346 20.49 -5.87 14.68
CA VAL A 346 20.12 -7.27 14.92
C VAL A 346 18.62 -7.44 14.77
N ALA A 347 18.18 -7.89 13.58
CA ALA A 347 16.74 -8.06 13.28
C ALA A 347 16.16 -9.38 13.82
N GLY A 348 16.99 -10.31 14.30
CA GLY A 348 16.54 -11.60 14.83
C GLY A 348 16.13 -12.63 13.75
N PRO A 349 15.57 -13.81 14.15
CA PRO A 349 15.36 -14.22 15.55
C PRO A 349 16.64 -14.56 16.32
N GLY A 350 17.72 -14.88 15.64
CA GLY A 350 19.05 -15.15 16.23
C GLY A 350 20.03 -14.00 16.10
N GLY A 351 21.27 -14.21 16.57
CA GLY A 351 22.38 -13.24 16.42
C GLY A 351 22.41 -12.13 17.45
N GLY A 352 21.49 -12.12 18.44
CA GLY A 352 21.54 -11.20 19.56
C GLY A 352 22.52 -11.66 20.66
N THR A 353 23.09 -10.71 21.38
CA THR A 353 23.86 -10.90 22.63
C THR A 353 23.23 -10.04 23.73
N GLU A 354 23.70 -10.19 24.96
CA GLU A 354 23.25 -9.35 26.07
C GLU A 354 23.53 -7.85 25.80
N GLU A 355 24.69 -7.53 25.24
CA GLU A 355 25.09 -6.16 24.88
C GLU A 355 24.38 -5.64 23.61
N LYS A 356 24.10 -6.53 22.66
CA LYS A 356 23.44 -6.20 21.36
C LYS A 356 22.24 -7.14 21.14
N PRO A 357 21.15 -6.92 21.87
CA PRO A 357 19.98 -7.79 21.81
C PRO A 357 19.28 -7.73 20.45
N VAL A 358 18.45 -8.75 20.17
CA VAL A 358 17.53 -8.72 19.03
C VAL A 358 16.63 -7.50 19.15
N GLY A 359 16.47 -6.78 18.05
CA GLY A 359 15.74 -5.50 18.00
C GLY A 359 16.63 -4.28 18.04
N LEU A 360 17.87 -4.38 18.53
CA LEU A 360 18.80 -3.24 18.52
C LEU A 360 19.18 -2.89 17.08
N VAL A 361 18.85 -1.68 16.68
CA VAL A 361 19.18 -1.12 15.37
C VAL A 361 19.78 0.27 15.55
N LEU A 362 20.85 0.51 14.83
CA LEU A 362 21.53 1.80 14.74
C LEU A 362 21.37 2.30 13.31
N TYR A 363 21.10 3.56 13.18
CA TYR A 363 20.93 4.22 11.89
C TYR A 363 21.55 5.61 11.91
N HIS A 364 22.04 6.03 10.76
CA HIS A 364 22.68 7.33 10.58
C HIS A 364 22.14 8.01 9.33
N ALA A 365 21.95 9.31 9.39
CA ALA A 365 21.66 10.13 8.23
C ALA A 365 22.77 11.17 8.08
N GLU A 366 23.34 11.25 6.89
CA GLU A 366 24.39 12.21 6.50
C GLU A 366 23.82 13.19 5.49
N THR A 367 24.06 14.48 5.66
CA THR A 367 23.61 15.56 4.78
C THR A 367 24.78 16.54 4.53
N PRO A 368 24.68 17.48 3.57
CA PRO A 368 25.71 18.51 3.39
C PRO A 368 25.95 19.36 4.63
N ALA A 369 24.97 19.50 5.51
CA ALA A 369 25.10 20.29 6.75
C ALA A 369 25.61 19.49 7.95
N GLY A 370 25.91 18.22 7.76
CA GLY A 370 26.41 17.29 8.78
C GLY A 370 25.53 16.06 8.97
N GLY A 371 26.02 15.14 9.77
CA GLY A 371 25.39 13.86 10.04
C GLY A 371 24.88 13.73 11.48
N ARG A 372 23.93 12.80 11.66
CA ARG A 372 23.43 12.40 12.98
C ARG A 372 23.08 10.92 12.98
N GLY A 373 23.52 10.22 14.03
CA GLY A 373 23.12 8.85 14.33
C GLY A 373 22.07 8.78 15.43
N ALA A 374 21.35 7.67 15.45
CA ALA A 374 20.46 7.28 16.53
C ALA A 374 20.40 5.75 16.62
N SER A 375 19.93 5.25 17.76
CA SER A 375 19.68 3.83 17.99
C SER A 375 18.35 3.62 18.67
N PHE A 376 17.74 2.46 18.43
CA PHE A 376 16.54 2.04 19.13
C PHE A 376 16.46 0.50 19.19
N SER A 377 15.88 -0.02 20.27
CA SER A 377 15.55 -1.44 20.42
C SER A 377 14.09 -1.67 20.06
N PHE A 378 13.83 -2.04 18.81
CA PHE A 378 12.49 -2.27 18.31
C PHE A 378 11.93 -3.60 18.82
N PRO A 379 10.70 -3.62 19.32
CA PRO A 379 10.01 -4.86 19.70
C PRO A 379 9.50 -5.60 18.46
N GLY A 380 9.18 -6.89 18.67
CA GLY A 380 8.48 -7.70 17.69
C GLY A 380 9.34 -8.69 16.91
N ASN A 381 8.85 -9.16 15.79
CA ASN A 381 9.52 -10.11 14.93
C ASN A 381 10.48 -9.42 13.93
N ARG A 382 11.27 -10.23 13.23
CA ARG A 382 12.24 -9.78 12.22
C ARG A 382 11.65 -8.78 11.22
N ASP A 383 10.44 -9.03 10.77
CA ASP A 383 9.81 -8.21 9.73
C ASP A 383 9.38 -6.85 10.29
N SER A 384 8.75 -6.82 11.47
CA SER A 384 8.38 -5.56 12.15
C SER A 384 9.59 -4.73 12.54
N ILE A 385 10.67 -5.36 13.06
CA ILE A 385 11.93 -4.68 13.39
C ILE A 385 12.50 -3.98 12.15
N ARG A 386 12.57 -4.67 11.02
CA ARG A 386 13.07 -4.11 9.76
C ARG A 386 12.23 -2.92 9.27
N ARG A 387 10.89 -3.04 9.26
CA ARG A 387 10.00 -1.94 8.85
C ARG A 387 10.13 -0.73 9.78
N SER A 388 10.07 -0.95 11.09
CA SER A 388 10.21 0.14 12.07
C SER A 388 11.56 0.85 11.96
N SER A 389 12.63 0.11 11.66
CA SER A 389 13.97 0.67 11.44
C SER A 389 14.02 1.60 10.24
N VAL A 390 13.37 1.23 9.14
CA VAL A 390 13.25 2.08 7.94
C VAL A 390 12.54 3.38 8.30
N ILE A 391 11.40 3.30 8.96
CA ILE A 391 10.62 4.49 9.35
C ILE A 391 11.41 5.40 10.29
N ALA A 392 12.05 4.85 11.32
CA ALA A 392 12.84 5.63 12.26
C ALA A 392 14.01 6.34 11.59
N SER A 393 14.71 5.67 10.66
CA SER A 393 15.83 6.25 9.90
C SER A 393 15.37 7.40 8.99
N LEU A 394 14.20 7.27 8.35
CA LEU A 394 13.61 8.33 7.54
C LEU A 394 13.21 9.54 8.40
N HIS A 395 12.66 9.32 9.59
CA HIS A 395 12.36 10.42 10.51
C HIS A 395 13.62 11.15 10.99
N LEU A 396 14.74 10.44 11.17
CA LEU A 396 16.01 11.07 11.45
C LEU A 396 16.45 11.98 10.29
N ALA A 397 16.42 11.48 9.07
CA ALA A 397 16.75 12.25 7.87
C ALA A 397 15.79 13.45 7.69
N ARG A 398 14.49 13.25 7.87
CA ARG A 398 13.49 14.34 7.83
C ARG A 398 13.83 15.48 8.79
N ARG A 399 14.17 15.15 10.04
CA ARG A 399 14.54 16.15 11.06
C ARG A 399 15.77 16.95 10.65
N LEU A 400 16.81 16.30 10.15
CA LEU A 400 18.02 16.97 9.67
C LEU A 400 17.72 17.89 8.48
N LEU A 401 17.00 17.40 7.49
CA LEU A 401 16.61 18.18 6.30
C LEU A 401 15.69 19.37 6.61
N THR A 402 14.93 19.30 7.72
CA THR A 402 14.07 20.40 8.17
C THR A 402 14.84 21.44 8.97
N GLN A 403 15.82 21.04 9.79
CA GLN A 403 16.60 21.96 10.63
C GLN A 403 17.54 22.86 9.82
N ASN A 404 17.98 22.44 8.66
CA ASN A 404 18.83 23.24 7.77
C ASN A 404 18.15 24.53 7.26
N ARG A 405 16.83 24.66 7.34
CA ARG A 405 16.09 25.88 6.98
C ARG A 405 16.30 27.07 7.92
N HIS A 406 16.73 26.82 9.15
CA HIS A 406 16.89 27.89 10.16
C HIS A 406 18.33 28.44 10.23
N ARG A 407 19.26 27.97 9.39
CA ARG A 407 20.63 28.47 9.34
C ARG A 407 20.93 29.41 8.18
N ASP A 408 20.00 29.49 7.21
CA ASP A 408 20.14 30.33 6.00
C ASP A 408 19.22 31.57 6.00
N VAL A 409 18.75 32.01 7.19
CA VAL A 409 17.99 33.27 7.37
C VAL A 409 18.67 34.16 8.38
#